data_897661774d04965a1e28835bb6c1a74d
#
_entry.id   897661774d04965a1e28835bb6c1a74d
#
_cell.length_a   1.000
_cell.length_b   1.000
_cell.length_c   1.000
_cell.angle_alpha   90.00
_cell.angle_beta   90.00
_cell.angle_gamma   90.00
#
_symmetry.space_group_name_H-M   'P 1'
#
loop_
_entity.id
_entity.type
_entity.pdbx_description
1 polymer ?
#
loop_
_entity_poly.entity_id
_entity_poly.type
_entity_poly.pdbx_seq_one_letter_code
_entity_poly.pdbx_strand_id
1 'polypeptide(L)'
;MVATLLHEIPLQGGDVTDGVVRVGDTVRRPVGPATPAVHALLRHLEAAGFGGAPRVLGTDGLGREILTYVPGRSGLCRAGSTDAFLVDLARLVREFHDATAGFPLDAGRWEGGSNDDRAPEVIGHCDLTPDNVIFRHDPDTAAATPVALIDFDLARPTTRLFDIVTTLRHWAPIADPVDRHPLQRDADVGARIRLFCDAYGLVPRERRRLLELSRLRFHRSYDVMRTRARAGGNWAKMWTGGAGERIRRAAAWLDVHEDELHAHLV
;
A
#
# COMPACT_ATOMS: atom_id res chain seq x y z
N MET A 1 -11.06 41.66 -8.35
CA MET A 1 -11.25 40.22 -8.23
C MET A 1 -10.74 39.80 -6.85
N VAL A 2 -11.63 39.51 -5.91
CA VAL A 2 -11.24 38.98 -4.58
C VAL A 2 -10.79 37.54 -4.78
N ALA A 3 -9.52 37.25 -4.59
CA ALA A 3 -9.04 35.87 -4.54
C ALA A 3 -9.75 35.19 -3.37
N THR A 4 -10.67 34.29 -3.66
CA THR A 4 -11.25 33.42 -2.65
C THR A 4 -10.09 32.63 -2.07
N LEU A 5 -9.71 32.92 -0.84
CA LEU A 5 -8.73 32.11 -0.09
C LEU A 5 -9.33 30.71 0.02
N LEU A 6 -8.86 29.80 -0.81
CA LEU A 6 -9.24 28.40 -0.74
C LEU A 6 -8.78 27.87 0.62
N HIS A 7 -9.71 27.44 1.45
CA HIS A 7 -9.43 26.95 2.81
C HIS A 7 -8.62 25.64 2.72
N GLU A 8 -7.47 25.62 3.37
CA GLU A 8 -6.63 24.43 3.51
C GLU A 8 -7.11 23.61 4.71
N ILE A 9 -7.45 22.35 4.46
CA ILE A 9 -7.88 21.40 5.50
C ILE A 9 -6.75 20.37 5.65
N PRO A 10 -6.05 20.31 6.81
CA PRO A 10 -5.05 19.28 7.04
C PRO A 10 -5.66 17.88 6.87
N LEU A 11 -5.01 17.01 6.09
CA LEU A 11 -5.36 15.62 6.00
C LEU A 11 -4.56 14.83 7.05
N GLN A 12 -5.28 14.14 7.93
CA GLN A 12 -4.70 13.22 8.91
C GLN A 12 -4.53 11.86 8.23
N GLY A 13 -3.37 11.20 8.42
CA GLY A 13 -3.21 9.82 7.95
C GLY A 13 -1.98 9.52 7.10
N GLY A 14 -0.92 10.32 7.16
CA GLY A 14 0.38 9.92 6.59
C GLY A 14 1.41 9.79 7.71
N ASP A 15 1.93 8.59 7.94
CA ASP A 15 2.96 8.37 8.97
C ASP A 15 4.31 9.04 8.64
N VAL A 16 4.52 9.44 7.37
CA VAL A 16 5.85 9.85 6.88
C VAL A 16 5.87 11.29 6.32
N THR A 17 4.83 11.74 5.63
CA THR A 17 4.82 13.04 4.94
C THR A 17 4.00 14.08 5.69
N ASP A 18 4.67 15.05 6.29
CA ASP A 18 4.03 16.20 6.94
C ASP A 18 3.55 17.23 5.88
N GLY A 19 2.52 18.03 6.23
CA GLY A 19 2.09 19.16 5.41
C GLY A 19 1.16 18.81 4.24
N VAL A 20 0.50 17.67 4.29
CA VAL A 20 -0.53 17.29 3.31
C VAL A 20 -1.85 17.97 3.66
N VAL A 21 -2.42 18.73 2.71
CA VAL A 21 -3.67 19.45 2.90
C VAL A 21 -4.64 19.24 1.74
N ARG A 22 -5.93 19.25 2.04
CA ARG A 22 -6.99 19.29 1.06
C ARG A 22 -7.39 20.73 0.75
N VAL A 23 -7.52 21.04 -0.54
CA VAL A 23 -7.99 22.34 -1.03
C VAL A 23 -9.09 22.09 -2.08
N GLY A 24 -10.35 22.22 -1.67
CA GLY A 24 -11.48 21.84 -2.54
C GLY A 24 -11.43 20.36 -2.90
N ASP A 25 -11.44 20.06 -4.19
CA ASP A 25 -11.33 18.69 -4.73
C ASP A 25 -9.90 18.28 -5.11
N THR A 26 -8.92 18.90 -4.47
CA THR A 26 -7.50 18.62 -4.71
C THR A 26 -6.75 18.43 -3.41
N VAL A 27 -5.60 17.72 -3.51
CA VAL A 27 -4.62 17.55 -2.43
C VAL A 27 -3.36 18.34 -2.78
N ARG A 28 -2.80 19.04 -1.80
CA ARG A 28 -1.49 19.69 -1.88
C ARG A 28 -0.53 18.97 -0.95
N ARG A 29 0.65 18.63 -1.46
CA ARG A 29 1.67 17.96 -0.65
C ARG A 29 3.09 18.36 -1.09
N PRO A 30 4.07 18.34 -0.17
CA PRO A 30 5.45 18.62 -0.52
C PRO A 30 5.98 17.69 -1.61
N VAL A 31 6.84 18.21 -2.48
CA VAL A 31 7.54 17.41 -3.50
C VAL A 31 8.82 16.79 -2.91
N GLY A 32 9.14 15.60 -3.36
CA GLY A 32 10.35 14.86 -3.00
C GLY A 32 11.14 14.40 -4.25
N PRO A 33 12.30 13.76 -4.04
CA PRO A 33 13.14 13.29 -5.14
C PRO A 33 12.45 12.26 -6.06
N ALA A 34 11.48 11.50 -5.55
CA ALA A 34 10.71 10.52 -6.32
C ALA A 34 9.48 11.12 -7.03
N THR A 35 9.04 12.33 -6.67
CA THR A 35 7.81 12.94 -7.20
C THR A 35 7.76 12.95 -8.74
N PRO A 36 8.83 13.26 -9.50
CA PRO A 36 8.76 13.20 -10.97
C PRO A 36 8.44 11.81 -11.53
N ALA A 37 9.00 10.74 -10.94
CA ALA A 37 8.73 9.36 -11.33
C ALA A 37 7.29 8.96 -10.97
N VAL A 38 6.82 9.32 -9.78
CA VAL A 38 5.44 9.10 -9.33
C VAL A 38 4.45 9.84 -10.24
N HIS A 39 4.73 11.09 -10.62
CA HIS A 39 3.89 11.84 -11.57
C HIS A 39 3.84 11.18 -12.94
N ALA A 40 4.97 10.65 -13.43
CA ALA A 40 5.00 9.92 -14.70
C ALA A 40 4.14 8.64 -14.61
N LEU A 41 4.25 7.90 -13.50
CA LEU A 41 3.43 6.73 -13.23
C LEU A 41 1.93 7.08 -13.17
N LEU A 42 1.54 8.10 -12.41
CA LEU A 42 0.12 8.48 -12.28
C LEU A 42 -0.49 8.91 -13.61
N ARG A 43 0.27 9.64 -14.46
CA ARG A 43 -0.17 9.97 -15.83
C ARG A 43 -0.28 8.74 -16.72
N HIS A 44 0.63 7.78 -16.57
CA HIS A 44 0.54 6.52 -17.29
C HIS A 44 -0.70 5.72 -16.88
N LEU A 45 -0.98 5.60 -15.57
CA LEU A 45 -2.19 4.95 -15.05
C LEU A 45 -3.47 5.60 -15.58
N GLU A 46 -3.51 6.93 -15.64
CA GLU A 46 -4.62 7.67 -16.26
C GLU A 46 -4.76 7.35 -17.75
N ALA A 47 -3.67 7.36 -18.51
CA ALA A 47 -3.65 7.03 -19.93
C ALA A 47 -4.02 5.56 -20.21
N ALA A 48 -3.66 4.64 -19.29
CA ALA A 48 -4.04 3.23 -19.34
C ALA A 48 -5.52 2.97 -18.93
N GLY A 49 -6.25 4.00 -18.51
CA GLY A 49 -7.64 3.88 -18.09
C GLY A 49 -7.83 3.36 -16.64
N PHE A 50 -6.77 3.25 -15.85
CA PHE A 50 -6.89 2.85 -14.46
C PHE A 50 -7.48 3.99 -13.63
N GLY A 51 -8.72 3.82 -13.18
CA GLY A 51 -9.47 4.83 -12.41
C GLY A 51 -9.15 4.84 -10.92
N GLY A 52 -8.39 3.86 -10.43
CA GLY A 52 -8.11 3.64 -9.01
C GLY A 52 -6.87 4.38 -8.47
N ALA A 53 -6.51 5.54 -9.03
CA ALA A 53 -5.40 6.36 -8.55
C ALA A 53 -5.71 7.86 -8.68
N PRO A 54 -5.05 8.74 -7.87
CA PRO A 54 -5.13 10.18 -8.05
C PRO A 54 -4.57 10.61 -9.40
N ARG A 55 -5.03 11.76 -9.91
CA ARG A 55 -4.50 12.40 -11.13
C ARG A 55 -3.58 13.56 -10.78
N VAL A 56 -2.54 13.74 -11.56
CA VAL A 56 -1.61 14.86 -11.43
C VAL A 56 -2.19 16.08 -12.10
N LEU A 57 -2.39 17.16 -11.35
CA LEU A 57 -2.92 18.42 -11.85
C LEU A 57 -1.84 19.49 -12.04
N GLY A 58 -0.66 19.33 -11.45
CA GLY A 58 0.45 20.27 -11.57
C GLY A 58 1.13 20.59 -10.25
N THR A 59 1.58 21.85 -10.12
CA THR A 59 2.27 22.36 -8.93
C THR A 59 1.67 23.72 -8.57
N ASP A 60 1.54 24.02 -7.29
CA ASP A 60 1.04 25.31 -6.81
C ASP A 60 2.15 26.38 -6.70
N GLY A 61 1.74 27.60 -6.36
CA GLY A 61 2.68 28.73 -6.19
C GLY A 61 3.67 28.60 -5.02
N LEU A 62 3.49 27.59 -4.16
CA LEU A 62 4.41 27.24 -3.05
C LEU A 62 5.33 26.07 -3.42
N GLY A 63 5.27 25.58 -4.67
CA GLY A 63 6.08 24.45 -5.12
C GLY A 63 5.56 23.08 -4.66
N ARG A 64 4.34 22.99 -4.11
CA ARG A 64 3.72 21.73 -3.72
C ARG A 64 3.04 21.07 -4.93
N GLU A 65 3.11 19.76 -5.02
CA GLU A 65 2.32 19.03 -6.03
C GLU A 65 0.82 19.14 -5.77
N ILE A 66 0.06 19.12 -6.87
CA ILE A 66 -1.40 19.14 -6.88
C ILE A 66 -1.90 17.83 -7.45
N LEU A 67 -2.61 17.06 -6.65
CA LEU A 67 -3.29 15.83 -7.05
C LEU A 67 -4.80 15.99 -6.91
N THR A 68 -5.58 15.18 -7.64
CA THR A 68 -7.01 15.09 -7.37
C THR A 68 -7.26 14.50 -5.98
N TYR A 69 -8.24 15.03 -5.27
CA TYR A 69 -8.75 14.39 -4.06
C TYR A 69 -9.64 13.20 -4.43
N VAL A 70 -9.36 12.04 -3.88
CA VAL A 70 -10.21 10.85 -4.07
C VAL A 70 -11.22 10.79 -2.93
N PRO A 71 -12.52 11.00 -3.18
CA PRO A 71 -13.53 10.99 -2.15
C PRO A 71 -13.79 9.56 -1.66
N GLY A 72 -13.82 9.40 -0.34
CA GLY A 72 -14.03 8.12 0.33
C GLY A 72 -13.47 8.13 1.74
N ARG A 73 -13.25 6.98 2.30
CA ARG A 73 -12.64 6.76 3.61
C ARG A 73 -11.43 5.84 3.44
N SER A 74 -10.45 5.99 4.32
CA SER A 74 -9.31 5.08 4.43
C SER A 74 -9.23 4.51 5.85
N GLY A 75 -8.29 3.62 6.09
CA GLY A 75 -8.10 2.98 7.37
C GLY A 75 -8.94 1.71 7.56
N LEU A 76 -8.56 0.89 8.53
CA LEU A 76 -9.23 -0.37 8.78
C LEU A 76 -10.55 -0.12 9.53
N CYS A 77 -11.63 -0.63 8.99
CA CYS A 77 -12.96 -0.61 9.59
C CYS A 77 -13.63 -1.99 9.51
N ARG A 78 -14.77 -2.17 10.19
CA ARG A 78 -15.48 -3.47 10.21
C ARG A 78 -15.83 -3.93 8.77
N ALA A 79 -16.35 -3.06 7.92
CA ALA A 79 -16.67 -3.38 6.53
C ALA A 79 -15.42 -3.72 5.70
N GLY A 80 -14.30 -2.99 5.90
CA GLY A 80 -13.00 -3.26 5.26
C GLY A 80 -12.30 -4.51 5.77
N SER A 81 -12.80 -5.17 6.82
CA SER A 81 -12.26 -6.42 7.35
C SER A 81 -12.97 -7.66 6.78
N THR A 82 -13.98 -7.49 5.94
CA THR A 82 -14.76 -8.59 5.35
C THR A 82 -14.00 -9.30 4.23
N ASP A 83 -14.39 -10.54 3.95
CA ASP A 83 -13.86 -11.32 2.84
C ASP A 83 -14.24 -10.72 1.49
N ALA A 84 -15.44 -10.17 1.34
CA ALA A 84 -15.87 -9.49 0.13
C ALA A 84 -14.96 -8.28 -0.19
N PHE A 85 -14.64 -7.46 0.80
CA PHE A 85 -13.69 -6.35 0.64
C PHE A 85 -12.32 -6.85 0.20
N LEU A 86 -11.82 -7.93 0.80
CA LEU A 86 -10.51 -8.49 0.46
C LEU A 86 -10.46 -9.00 -0.99
N VAL A 87 -11.53 -9.61 -1.48
CA VAL A 87 -11.69 -10.03 -2.87
C VAL A 87 -11.62 -8.83 -3.83
N ASP A 88 -12.36 -7.76 -3.51
CA ASP A 88 -12.38 -6.57 -4.36
C ASP A 88 -11.05 -5.83 -4.31
N LEU A 89 -10.37 -5.80 -3.15
CA LEU A 89 -9.00 -5.27 -3.05
C LEU A 89 -8.02 -6.07 -3.89
N ALA A 90 -8.09 -7.40 -3.87
CA ALA A 90 -7.21 -8.24 -4.68
C ALA A 90 -7.39 -7.96 -6.19
N ARG A 91 -8.62 -7.74 -6.63
CA ARG A 91 -8.94 -7.36 -8.02
C ARG A 91 -8.38 -5.96 -8.36
N LEU A 92 -8.59 -4.97 -7.49
CA LEU A 92 -8.04 -3.63 -7.67
C LEU A 92 -6.51 -3.64 -7.77
N VAL A 93 -5.83 -4.43 -6.92
CA VAL A 93 -4.37 -4.60 -6.97
C VAL A 93 -3.95 -5.31 -8.26
N ARG A 94 -4.72 -6.27 -8.75
CA ARG A 94 -4.47 -6.93 -10.03
C ARG A 94 -4.58 -5.95 -11.19
N GLU A 95 -5.63 -5.17 -11.25
CA GLU A 95 -5.84 -4.12 -12.28
C GLU A 95 -4.73 -3.09 -12.26
N PHE A 96 -4.30 -2.64 -11.07
CA PHE A 96 -3.16 -1.75 -10.89
C PHE A 96 -1.87 -2.35 -11.48
N HIS A 97 -1.54 -3.59 -11.13
CA HIS A 97 -0.35 -4.26 -11.65
C HIS A 97 -0.40 -4.47 -13.17
N ASP A 98 -1.58 -4.78 -13.72
CA ASP A 98 -1.74 -4.92 -15.17
C ASP A 98 -1.57 -3.58 -15.88
N ALA A 99 -2.08 -2.49 -15.29
CA ALA A 99 -1.88 -1.14 -15.82
C ALA A 99 -0.41 -0.67 -15.77
N THR A 100 0.40 -1.13 -14.80
CA THR A 100 1.82 -0.77 -14.68
C THR A 100 2.76 -1.66 -15.49
N ALA A 101 2.31 -2.81 -16.02
CA ALA A 101 3.17 -3.76 -16.73
C ALA A 101 3.86 -3.20 -17.98
N GLY A 102 3.29 -2.16 -18.59
CA GLY A 102 3.87 -1.47 -19.77
C GLY A 102 4.66 -0.20 -19.43
N PHE A 103 4.77 0.16 -18.15
CA PHE A 103 5.48 1.37 -17.75
C PHE A 103 7.00 1.14 -17.71
N PRO A 104 7.84 2.09 -18.21
CA PRO A 104 9.29 1.97 -18.17
C PRO A 104 9.79 1.92 -16.72
N LEU A 105 10.48 0.82 -16.36
CA LEU A 105 10.94 0.59 -14.99
C LEU A 105 12.06 1.56 -14.57
N ASP A 106 12.78 2.12 -15.53
CA ASP A 106 13.86 3.10 -15.39
C ASP A 106 13.39 4.56 -15.60
N ALA A 107 12.08 4.80 -15.58
CA ALA A 107 11.48 6.12 -15.88
C ALA A 107 11.90 7.25 -14.95
N GLY A 108 12.66 6.98 -13.89
CA GLY A 108 13.13 8.01 -12.98
C GLY A 108 13.69 7.48 -11.66
N ARG A 109 13.87 8.40 -10.71
CA ARG A 109 14.33 8.07 -9.37
C ARG A 109 13.16 7.66 -8.50
N TRP A 110 13.23 6.44 -7.99
CA TRP A 110 12.26 5.88 -7.05
C TRP A 110 12.80 5.92 -5.62
N GLU A 111 11.88 5.93 -4.66
CA GLU A 111 12.25 5.79 -3.25
C GLU A 111 12.75 4.35 -2.99
N GLY A 112 13.89 4.23 -2.33
CA GLY A 112 14.48 2.94 -2.00
C GLY A 112 13.65 2.17 -0.98
N GLY A 113 13.73 0.85 -0.99
CA GLY A 113 13.01 0.01 -0.04
C GLY A 113 13.38 -1.46 -0.14
N SER A 114 12.68 -2.31 0.62
CA SER A 114 12.80 -3.76 0.49
C SER A 114 12.22 -4.23 -0.84
N ASN A 115 12.81 -5.25 -1.46
CA ASN A 115 12.38 -5.77 -2.76
C ASN A 115 12.65 -7.28 -2.90
N ASP A 116 12.14 -7.91 -3.97
CA ASP A 116 12.49 -9.26 -4.41
C ASP A 116 13.94 -9.30 -4.95
N ASP A 117 14.51 -10.50 -5.05
CA ASP A 117 15.81 -10.76 -5.72
C ASP A 117 15.65 -10.93 -7.23
N ARG A 118 14.44 -11.13 -7.71
CA ARG A 118 14.15 -11.27 -9.13
C ARG A 118 14.09 -9.91 -9.82
N ALA A 119 14.32 -9.95 -11.14
CA ALA A 119 14.12 -8.78 -11.98
C ALA A 119 12.69 -8.23 -11.80
N PRO A 120 12.53 -6.90 -11.66
CA PRO A 120 11.23 -6.28 -11.54
C PRO A 120 10.44 -6.43 -12.85
N GLU A 121 9.13 -6.54 -12.73
CA GLU A 121 8.20 -6.73 -13.86
C GLU A 121 7.10 -5.67 -13.93
N VAL A 122 6.90 -4.93 -12.82
CA VAL A 122 5.90 -3.88 -12.68
C VAL A 122 6.43 -2.74 -11.80
N ILE A 123 5.74 -1.61 -11.78
CA ILE A 123 5.85 -0.69 -10.66
C ILE A 123 4.80 -1.10 -9.63
N GLY A 124 5.25 -1.62 -8.49
CA GLY A 124 4.38 -1.92 -7.35
C GLY A 124 4.14 -0.69 -6.49
N HIS A 125 3.05 -0.68 -5.75
CA HIS A 125 2.75 0.38 -4.77
C HIS A 125 3.69 0.30 -3.56
N CYS A 126 4.00 -0.90 -3.12
CA CYS A 126 4.92 -1.25 -2.04
C CYS A 126 4.55 -0.72 -0.64
N ASP A 127 3.35 -0.17 -0.48
CA ASP A 127 2.84 0.36 0.79
C ASP A 127 1.29 0.33 0.88
N LEU A 128 0.66 -0.77 0.46
CA LEU A 128 -0.80 -0.91 0.52
C LEU A 128 -1.28 -1.22 1.94
N THR A 129 -1.03 -0.29 2.85
CA THR A 129 -1.62 -0.26 4.19
C THR A 129 -3.11 0.10 4.12
N PRO A 130 -3.90 -0.15 5.19
CA PRO A 130 -5.29 0.29 5.23
C PRO A 130 -5.48 1.80 4.99
N ASP A 131 -4.53 2.64 5.40
CA ASP A 131 -4.60 4.09 5.25
C ASP A 131 -4.40 4.54 3.80
N ASN A 132 -3.79 3.69 2.96
CA ASN A 132 -3.50 3.97 1.56
C ASN A 132 -4.52 3.36 0.58
N VAL A 133 -5.60 2.76 1.09
CA VAL A 133 -6.72 2.25 0.29
C VAL A 133 -7.98 3.05 0.58
N ILE A 134 -8.47 3.76 -0.42
CA ILE A 134 -9.75 4.48 -0.32
C ILE A 134 -10.90 3.53 -0.65
N PHE A 135 -11.93 3.56 0.18
CA PHE A 135 -13.15 2.81 -0.03
C PHE A 135 -14.39 3.68 0.10
N ARG A 136 -15.46 3.24 -0.52
CA ARG A 136 -16.80 3.84 -0.40
C ARG A 136 -17.74 2.87 0.29
N HIS A 137 -18.56 3.41 1.17
CA HIS A 137 -19.68 2.67 1.75
C HIS A 137 -20.88 2.74 0.81
N ASP A 138 -21.51 1.61 0.62
CA ASP A 138 -22.84 1.53 0.06
C ASP A 138 -23.85 1.98 1.14
N PRO A 139 -24.65 3.03 0.90
CA PRO A 139 -25.59 3.55 1.89
C PRO A 139 -26.69 2.55 2.25
N ASP A 140 -27.03 1.64 1.35
CA ASP A 140 -28.14 0.70 1.51
C ASP A 140 -27.73 -0.60 2.22
N THR A 141 -26.48 -1.07 1.98
CA THR A 141 -26.01 -2.37 2.48
C THR A 141 -24.94 -2.26 3.57
N ALA A 142 -24.43 -1.06 3.84
CA ALA A 142 -23.29 -0.79 4.68
C ALA A 142 -22.00 -1.56 4.24
N ALA A 143 -22.01 -2.17 3.06
CA ALA A 143 -20.80 -2.77 2.47
C ALA A 143 -19.78 -1.69 2.15
N ALA A 144 -18.50 -2.04 2.17
CA ALA A 144 -17.42 -1.17 1.73
C ALA A 144 -16.75 -1.78 0.51
N THR A 145 -16.49 -0.95 -0.51
CA THR A 145 -15.80 -1.37 -1.73
C THR A 145 -14.54 -0.52 -1.89
N PRO A 146 -13.34 -1.12 -2.02
CA PRO A 146 -12.13 -0.38 -2.33
C PRO A 146 -12.24 0.22 -3.73
N VAL A 147 -11.89 1.49 -3.87
CA VAL A 147 -12.08 2.24 -5.13
C VAL A 147 -10.81 2.90 -5.63
N ALA A 148 -9.81 3.13 -4.76
CA ALA A 148 -8.54 3.70 -5.18
C ALA A 148 -7.41 3.40 -4.20
N LEU A 149 -6.21 3.46 -4.74
CA LEU A 149 -4.93 3.43 -4.05
C LEU A 149 -4.38 4.86 -4.02
N ILE A 150 -3.84 5.29 -2.88
CA ILE A 150 -3.27 6.62 -2.69
C ILE A 150 -1.88 6.51 -2.04
N ASP A 151 -1.14 7.60 -2.04
CA ASP A 151 0.21 7.70 -1.44
C ASP A 151 1.25 6.78 -2.11
N PHE A 152 1.59 7.11 -3.34
CA PHE A 152 2.54 6.37 -4.18
C PHE A 152 4.02 6.67 -3.86
N ASP A 153 4.35 7.27 -2.72
CA ASP A 153 5.71 7.68 -2.36
C ASP A 153 6.70 6.51 -2.30
N LEU A 154 6.24 5.33 -1.92
CA LEU A 154 7.04 4.12 -1.86
C LEU A 154 6.93 3.24 -3.10
N ALA A 155 6.20 3.70 -4.14
CA ALA A 155 6.11 2.98 -5.40
C ALA A 155 7.49 2.83 -6.04
N ARG A 156 7.76 1.66 -6.63
CA ARG A 156 9.04 1.36 -7.27
C ARG A 156 8.98 0.11 -8.14
N PRO A 157 9.99 -0.09 -9.02
CA PRO A 157 10.15 -1.36 -9.75
C PRO A 157 10.24 -2.55 -8.79
N THR A 158 9.39 -3.56 -8.99
CA THR A 158 9.32 -4.76 -8.15
C THR A 158 8.67 -5.93 -8.89
N THR A 159 8.58 -7.11 -8.25
CA THR A 159 7.75 -8.21 -8.75
C THR A 159 6.32 -8.07 -8.21
N ARG A 160 5.33 -8.56 -8.96
CA ARG A 160 3.92 -8.62 -8.51
C ARG A 160 3.80 -9.34 -7.18
N LEU A 161 4.51 -10.46 -7.03
CA LEU A 161 4.46 -11.25 -5.79
C LEU A 161 5.01 -10.50 -4.58
N PHE A 162 6.06 -9.67 -4.76
CA PHE A 162 6.60 -8.91 -3.65
C PHE A 162 5.66 -7.79 -3.20
N ASP A 163 4.95 -7.15 -4.11
CA ASP A 163 3.92 -6.17 -3.75
C ASP A 163 2.70 -6.84 -3.10
N ILE A 164 2.31 -8.03 -3.57
CA ILE A 164 1.26 -8.85 -2.95
C ILE A 164 1.61 -9.23 -1.51
N VAL A 165 2.81 -9.71 -1.21
CA VAL A 165 3.17 -10.05 0.18
C VAL A 165 3.24 -8.82 1.07
N THR A 166 3.55 -7.66 0.49
CA THR A 166 3.47 -6.38 1.20
C THR A 166 2.03 -6.03 1.55
N THR A 167 1.09 -6.24 0.63
CA THR A 167 -0.35 -6.05 0.83
C THR A 167 -0.91 -7.05 1.85
N LEU A 168 -0.60 -8.33 1.69
CA LEU A 168 -1.06 -9.40 2.59
C LEU A 168 -0.60 -9.21 4.04
N ARG A 169 0.58 -8.60 4.26
CA ARG A 169 1.05 -8.24 5.59
C ARG A 169 0.01 -7.47 6.41
N HIS A 170 -0.77 -6.63 5.76
CA HIS A 170 -1.76 -5.76 6.39
C HIS A 170 -3.20 -6.30 6.26
N TRP A 171 -3.54 -6.92 5.14
CA TRP A 171 -4.91 -7.30 4.81
C TRP A 171 -5.26 -8.76 5.09
N ALA A 172 -4.30 -9.66 5.06
CA ALA A 172 -4.42 -11.03 5.59
C ALA A 172 -3.58 -11.21 6.85
N PRO A 173 -3.63 -10.31 7.80
CA PRO A 173 -2.71 -9.85 8.83
C PRO A 173 -1.63 -10.87 9.21
N ILE A 174 -0.62 -11.06 8.33
CA ILE A 174 0.54 -11.94 8.59
C ILE A 174 1.37 -11.32 9.70
N ALA A 175 0.92 -11.51 10.93
CA ALA A 175 1.47 -10.92 12.15
C ALA A 175 1.10 -11.73 13.36
N ASP A 176 1.86 -11.58 14.44
CA ASP A 176 1.44 -12.06 15.75
C ASP A 176 0.09 -11.42 16.15
N PRO A 177 -0.87 -12.19 16.68
CA PRO A 177 -2.17 -11.69 17.12
C PRO A 177 -2.10 -10.47 18.06
N VAL A 178 -1.04 -10.35 18.86
CA VAL A 178 -0.83 -9.21 19.77
C VAL A 178 -0.63 -7.88 19.01
N ASP A 179 -0.11 -7.94 17.79
CA ASP A 179 0.16 -6.78 16.95
C ASP A 179 -0.93 -6.51 15.92
N ARG A 180 -1.92 -7.42 15.81
CA ARG A 180 -3.04 -7.23 14.86
C ARG A 180 -4.00 -6.17 15.36
N HIS A 181 -4.56 -5.44 14.41
CA HIS A 181 -5.67 -4.54 14.72
C HIS A 181 -6.83 -5.34 15.37
N PRO A 182 -7.56 -4.79 16.36
CA PRO A 182 -8.66 -5.51 17.04
C PRO A 182 -9.67 -6.17 16.09
N LEU A 183 -10.00 -5.53 14.97
CA LEU A 183 -10.91 -6.07 13.95
C LEU A 183 -10.35 -7.26 13.15
N GLN A 184 -9.05 -7.54 13.27
CA GLN A 184 -8.36 -8.61 12.54
C GLN A 184 -7.72 -9.63 13.50
N ARG A 185 -7.91 -9.48 14.81
CA ARG A 185 -7.22 -10.31 15.80
C ARG A 185 -7.49 -11.80 15.61
N ASP A 186 -8.73 -12.14 15.35
CA ASP A 186 -9.22 -13.51 15.20
C ASP A 186 -9.35 -13.93 13.72
N ALA A 187 -8.70 -13.19 12.79
CA ALA A 187 -8.76 -13.51 11.37
C ALA A 187 -8.07 -14.85 11.08
N ASP A 188 -8.71 -15.70 10.31
CA ASP A 188 -8.08 -16.87 9.68
C ASP A 188 -7.14 -16.39 8.57
N VAL A 189 -5.86 -16.29 8.90
CA VAL A 189 -4.83 -15.73 8.00
C VAL A 189 -4.66 -16.60 6.77
N GLY A 190 -4.67 -17.93 6.93
CA GLY A 190 -4.50 -18.86 5.82
C GLY A 190 -5.66 -18.78 4.82
N ALA A 191 -6.90 -18.80 5.31
CA ALA A 191 -8.08 -18.63 4.46
C ALA A 191 -8.07 -17.29 3.73
N ARG A 192 -7.68 -16.20 4.40
CA ARG A 192 -7.59 -14.85 3.80
C ARG A 192 -6.50 -14.76 2.73
N ILE A 193 -5.33 -15.36 2.95
CA ILE A 193 -4.27 -15.43 1.93
C ILE A 193 -4.79 -16.18 0.71
N ARG A 194 -5.42 -17.34 0.91
CA ARG A 194 -6.00 -18.12 -0.19
C ARG A 194 -7.03 -17.34 -0.97
N LEU A 195 -7.96 -16.70 -0.26
CA LEU A 195 -9.02 -15.88 -0.87
C LEU A 195 -8.45 -14.75 -1.74
N PHE A 196 -7.43 -14.04 -1.24
CA PHE A 196 -6.74 -13.00 -1.99
C PHE A 196 -6.06 -13.58 -3.24
N CYS A 197 -5.35 -14.72 -3.10
CA CYS A 197 -4.68 -15.38 -4.22
C CYS A 197 -5.66 -15.82 -5.31
N ASP A 198 -6.82 -16.37 -4.91
CA ASP A 198 -7.88 -16.77 -5.84
C ASP A 198 -8.45 -15.57 -6.60
N ALA A 199 -8.78 -14.49 -5.88
CA ALA A 199 -9.35 -13.28 -6.45
C ALA A 199 -8.34 -12.49 -7.34
N TYR A 200 -7.06 -12.47 -6.97
CA TYR A 200 -6.00 -11.91 -7.78
C TYR A 200 -5.68 -12.76 -9.03
N GLY A 201 -5.89 -14.06 -8.97
CA GLY A 201 -5.61 -15.01 -10.05
C GLY A 201 -4.18 -15.56 -10.02
N LEU A 202 -3.58 -15.77 -8.83
CA LEU A 202 -2.27 -16.41 -8.73
C LEU A 202 -2.35 -17.90 -9.07
N VAL A 203 -1.40 -18.36 -9.89
CA VAL A 203 -1.26 -19.77 -10.21
C VAL A 203 -0.51 -20.53 -9.10
N PRO A 204 -0.65 -21.87 -8.98
CA PRO A 204 -0.07 -22.65 -7.87
C PRO A 204 1.45 -22.45 -7.67
N ARG A 205 2.23 -22.32 -8.76
CA ARG A 205 3.69 -22.08 -8.67
C ARG A 205 4.03 -20.73 -8.03
N GLU A 206 3.17 -19.72 -8.19
CA GLU A 206 3.35 -18.39 -7.59
C GLU A 206 2.99 -18.41 -6.12
N ARG A 207 1.88 -19.09 -5.77
CA ARG A 207 1.42 -19.24 -4.37
C ARG A 207 2.49 -19.89 -3.48
N ARG A 208 3.18 -20.94 -3.98
CA ARG A 208 4.26 -21.62 -3.24
C ARG A 208 5.41 -20.70 -2.83
N ARG A 209 5.58 -19.55 -3.49
CA ARG A 209 6.64 -18.59 -3.17
C ARG A 209 6.23 -17.54 -2.14
N LEU A 210 4.93 -17.43 -1.80
CA LEU A 210 4.44 -16.31 -0.99
C LEU A 210 5.02 -16.29 0.42
N LEU A 211 5.17 -17.45 1.06
CA LEU A 211 5.71 -17.52 2.44
C LEU A 211 7.21 -17.19 2.47
N GLU A 212 7.97 -17.70 1.50
CA GLU A 212 9.38 -17.36 1.31
C GLU A 212 9.55 -15.85 1.11
N LEU A 213 8.76 -15.25 0.22
CA LEU A 213 8.81 -13.81 -0.05
C LEU A 213 8.32 -12.98 1.13
N SER A 214 7.35 -13.45 1.91
CA SER A 214 6.90 -12.79 3.14
C SER A 214 8.04 -12.75 4.17
N ARG A 215 8.76 -13.84 4.34
CA ARG A 215 9.96 -13.92 5.20
C ARG A 215 11.05 -12.96 4.73
N LEU A 216 11.39 -13.01 3.45
CA LEU A 216 12.36 -12.10 2.83
C LEU A 216 11.97 -10.63 3.06
N ARG A 217 10.68 -10.30 2.88
CA ARG A 217 10.16 -8.95 3.12
C ARG A 217 10.34 -8.53 4.58
N PHE A 218 10.04 -9.39 5.56
CA PHE A 218 10.22 -9.03 6.97
C PHE A 218 11.68 -8.71 7.28
N HIS A 219 12.62 -9.54 6.87
CA HIS A 219 14.05 -9.30 7.10
C HIS A 219 14.51 -7.99 6.46
N ARG A 220 14.20 -7.78 5.19
CA ARG A 220 14.61 -6.57 4.46
C ARG A 220 13.92 -5.31 4.98
N SER A 221 12.64 -5.38 5.33
CA SER A 221 11.92 -4.23 5.90
C SER A 221 12.46 -3.83 7.26
N TYR A 222 12.89 -4.79 8.08
CA TYR A 222 13.55 -4.51 9.35
C TYR A 222 14.83 -3.68 9.13
N ASP A 223 15.70 -4.10 8.21
CA ASP A 223 16.95 -3.41 7.92
C ASP A 223 16.75 -2.02 7.30
N VAL A 224 15.81 -1.89 6.37
CA VAL A 224 15.44 -0.61 5.76
C VAL A 224 14.92 0.35 6.82
N MET A 225 13.97 -0.10 7.66
CA MET A 225 13.38 0.74 8.71
C MET A 225 14.43 1.16 9.75
N ARG A 226 15.31 0.23 10.17
CA ARG A 226 16.43 0.53 11.08
C ARG A 226 17.38 1.57 10.50
N THR A 227 17.68 1.47 9.21
CA THR A 227 18.55 2.43 8.52
C THR A 227 17.91 3.80 8.42
N ARG A 228 16.64 3.88 8.02
CA ARG A 228 15.89 5.14 7.94
C ARG A 228 15.69 5.80 9.30
N ALA A 229 15.47 5.01 10.34
CA ALA A 229 15.33 5.52 11.70
C ALA A 229 16.58 6.25 12.20
N ARG A 230 17.79 5.84 11.74
CA ARG A 230 19.05 6.53 12.05
C ARG A 230 19.14 7.93 11.44
N ALA A 231 18.44 8.17 10.34
CA ALA A 231 18.36 9.49 9.70
C ALA A 231 17.39 10.44 10.42
N GLY A 232 16.61 9.96 11.39
CA GLY A 232 15.71 10.78 12.19
C GLY A 232 14.28 10.87 11.63
N GLY A 233 13.56 11.93 12.02
CA GLY A 233 12.20 12.20 11.53
C GLY A 233 11.15 11.19 11.97
N ASN A 234 10.12 11.00 11.17
CA ASN A 234 9.01 10.10 11.48
C ASN A 234 9.44 8.62 11.51
N TRP A 235 10.46 8.24 10.73
CA TRP A 235 11.03 6.89 10.80
C TRP A 235 11.65 6.57 12.16
N ALA A 236 12.31 7.53 12.80
CA ALA A 236 12.82 7.36 14.15
C ALA A 236 11.68 7.22 15.18
N LYS A 237 10.59 8.00 15.03
CA LYS A 237 9.40 7.87 15.89
C LYS A 237 8.75 6.49 15.76
N MET A 238 8.59 5.98 14.54
CA MET A 238 8.04 4.65 14.29
C MET A 238 8.94 3.57 14.90
N TRP A 239 10.25 3.70 14.77
CA TRP A 239 11.21 2.76 15.34
C TRP A 239 11.15 2.72 16.87
N THR A 240 11.19 3.87 17.53
CA THR A 240 11.06 3.99 18.99
C THR A 240 9.67 3.54 19.48
N GLY A 241 8.64 3.68 18.65
CA GLY A 241 7.29 3.12 18.85
C GLY A 241 7.19 1.61 18.66
N GLY A 242 8.32 0.88 18.50
CA GLY A 242 8.38 -0.57 18.48
C GLY A 242 8.13 -1.22 17.12
N ALA A 243 8.23 -0.48 16.00
CA ALA A 243 7.99 -1.04 14.67
C ALA A 243 8.97 -2.19 14.34
N GLY A 244 10.25 -2.06 14.69
CA GLY A 244 11.22 -3.14 14.48
C GLY A 244 10.87 -4.41 15.23
N GLU A 245 10.38 -4.30 16.46
CA GLU A 245 9.96 -5.45 17.24
C GLU A 245 8.70 -6.13 16.68
N ARG A 246 7.72 -5.34 16.22
CA ARG A 246 6.55 -5.88 15.52
C ARG A 246 6.94 -6.64 14.23
N ILE A 247 7.93 -6.17 13.49
CA ILE A 247 8.44 -6.89 12.30
C ILE A 247 9.06 -8.23 12.70
N ARG A 248 9.89 -8.28 13.77
CA ARG A 248 10.50 -9.53 14.24
C ARG A 248 9.45 -10.53 14.72
N ARG A 249 8.45 -10.09 15.51
CA ARG A 249 7.35 -10.96 15.95
C ARG A 249 6.55 -11.49 14.77
N ALA A 250 6.31 -10.68 13.76
CA ALA A 250 5.61 -11.12 12.55
C ALA A 250 6.40 -12.20 11.78
N ALA A 251 7.74 -12.06 11.69
CA ALA A 251 8.60 -13.07 11.09
C ALA A 251 8.58 -14.37 11.88
N ALA A 252 8.73 -14.29 13.20
CA ALA A 252 8.68 -15.46 14.09
C ALA A 252 7.31 -16.15 14.05
N TRP A 253 6.22 -15.38 14.01
CA TRP A 253 4.87 -15.91 13.86
C TRP A 253 4.71 -16.67 12.54
N LEU A 254 5.21 -16.11 11.44
CA LEU A 254 5.19 -16.76 10.12
C LEU A 254 5.93 -18.09 10.13
N ASP A 255 7.12 -18.14 10.75
CA ASP A 255 7.93 -19.36 10.84
C ASP A 255 7.22 -20.47 11.63
N VAL A 256 6.51 -20.12 12.71
CA VAL A 256 5.75 -21.11 13.54
C VAL A 256 4.52 -21.65 12.80
N HIS A 257 3.89 -20.83 11.93
CA HIS A 257 2.64 -21.21 11.25
C HIS A 257 2.86 -21.57 9.77
N GLU A 258 4.11 -21.78 9.34
CA GLU A 258 4.43 -22.00 7.90
C GLU A 258 3.68 -23.20 7.32
N ASP A 259 3.67 -24.34 8.00
CA ASP A 259 3.01 -25.56 7.51
C ASP A 259 1.49 -25.38 7.37
N GLU A 260 0.87 -24.74 8.37
CA GLU A 260 -0.56 -24.40 8.34
C GLU A 260 -0.88 -23.48 7.17
N LEU A 261 -0.14 -22.38 7.01
CA LEU A 261 -0.33 -21.43 5.91
C LEU A 261 -0.07 -22.07 4.56
N HIS A 262 0.94 -22.95 4.45
CA HIS A 262 1.27 -23.66 3.23
C HIS A 262 0.09 -24.53 2.74
N ALA A 263 -0.61 -25.19 3.67
CA ALA A 263 -1.78 -26.00 3.33
C ALA A 263 -2.91 -25.19 2.64
N HIS A 264 -2.97 -23.90 2.84
CA HIS A 264 -3.93 -23.01 2.15
C HIS A 264 -3.47 -22.57 0.74
N LEU A 265 -2.19 -22.77 0.40
CA LEU A 265 -1.59 -22.29 -0.85
C LEU A 265 -1.41 -23.35 -1.94
N VAL A 266 -1.59 -24.62 -1.58
CA VAL A 266 -1.42 -25.77 -2.46
C VAL A 266 -2.73 -26.42 -2.83
#